data_9c1d7881b6255f116646e1f4637b8bc4
#
_entry.id   9c1d7881b6255f116646e1f4637b8bc4
#
_cell.length_a   1.000
_cell.length_b   1.000
_cell.length_c   1.000
_cell.angle_alpha   90.00
_cell.angle_beta   90.00
_cell.angle_gamma   90.00
#
_symmetry.space_group_name_H-M   'P 1'
#
loop_
_entity.id
_entity.type
_entity.pdbx_description
1 polymer ?
#
loop_
_entity_poly.entity_id
_entity_poly.type
_entity_poly.pdbx_seq_one_letter_code
_entity_poly.pdbx_strand_id
1 'polypeptide(L)'
;MRYGLIGEKLGHSFSKEIHELLGDYEYCLKELKPEELEEFLKKREFAGINVTIPYKEAVIPYLDEVEPAARAIGAVNTVICKNGRLVGSNTDFYGMKSLLEREKISLEGRRVYILGTGGTSKTAFAVAKDGGAREICKVSRTPHGEGEISYEELYARREAPEILLNTTPVGMFPKEEGMAADPEQFPNLAGVLDVIYHPLRTDFVCKAQKIGVPAAGGLYMLVAQAAKAAELFFDDPSFLEKTERIYRTVLERKENLVLVGMPACGKTTVGRLLSEATGREFADSDRSFEERQDRHIADFFRTEGESAFRQEESRILKEL
;
A
#
# COMPACT_ATOMS: atom_id res chain seq x y z
N MET A 1 -7.66 -11.76 -22.29
CA MET A 1 -7.34 -10.59 -21.43
C MET A 1 -6.28 -9.78 -22.14
N ARG A 2 -6.56 -8.52 -22.50
CA ARG A 2 -5.58 -7.68 -23.19
C ARG A 2 -4.65 -6.96 -22.20
N TYR A 3 -5.20 -6.43 -21.14
CA TYR A 3 -4.47 -5.83 -20.02
C TYR A 3 -5.01 -6.34 -18.69
N GLY A 4 -4.17 -6.46 -17.67
CA GLY A 4 -4.64 -6.89 -16.36
C GLY A 4 -3.54 -7.17 -15.35
N LEU A 5 -3.97 -7.66 -14.18
CA LEU A 5 -3.11 -8.10 -13.09
C LEU A 5 -3.20 -9.62 -12.94
N ILE A 6 -2.06 -10.27 -12.83
CA ILE A 6 -1.99 -11.70 -12.45
C ILE A 6 -1.39 -11.86 -11.05
N GLY A 7 -1.93 -12.78 -10.29
CA GLY A 7 -1.49 -13.15 -8.93
C GLY A 7 -2.22 -14.39 -8.45
N GLU A 8 -1.91 -14.88 -7.27
CA GLU A 8 -2.59 -16.05 -6.70
C GLU A 8 -3.93 -15.67 -6.05
N LYS A 9 -3.99 -14.51 -5.37
CA LYS A 9 -5.19 -13.95 -4.73
C LYS A 9 -5.25 -12.45 -4.94
N LEU A 10 -6.34 -11.95 -5.51
CA LEU A 10 -6.48 -10.56 -5.95
C LEU A 10 -7.69 -9.82 -5.36
N GLY A 11 -8.46 -10.44 -4.45
CA GLY A 11 -9.78 -10.00 -3.98
C GLY A 11 -9.87 -8.57 -3.41
N HIS A 12 -8.75 -7.93 -3.03
CA HIS A 12 -8.72 -6.57 -2.46
C HIS A 12 -7.82 -5.60 -3.23
N SER A 13 -7.55 -5.88 -4.50
CA SER A 13 -6.65 -5.06 -5.30
C SER A 13 -7.34 -3.80 -5.83
N PHE A 14 -6.75 -2.62 -5.57
CA PHE A 14 -7.18 -1.33 -6.15
C PHE A 14 -6.69 -1.14 -7.60
N SER A 15 -5.89 -2.08 -8.13
CA SER A 15 -5.27 -1.92 -9.46
C SER A 15 -6.30 -1.72 -10.57
N LYS A 16 -7.42 -2.46 -10.53
CA LYS A 16 -8.48 -2.32 -11.53
C LYS A 16 -9.07 -0.90 -11.53
N GLU A 17 -9.48 -0.40 -10.37
CA GLU A 17 -10.01 0.96 -10.21
C GLU A 17 -9.03 2.02 -10.70
N ILE A 18 -7.74 1.88 -10.37
CA ILE A 18 -6.70 2.82 -10.79
C ILE A 18 -6.53 2.81 -12.31
N HIS A 19 -6.46 1.63 -12.93
CA HIS A 19 -6.30 1.51 -14.38
C HIS A 19 -7.52 2.01 -15.16
N GLU A 20 -8.75 1.82 -14.65
CA GLU A 20 -9.96 2.40 -15.21
C GLU A 20 -9.99 3.94 -15.13
N LEU A 21 -9.34 4.54 -14.13
CA LEU A 21 -9.16 6.00 -14.04
C LEU A 21 -8.03 6.53 -14.93
N LEU A 22 -7.03 5.69 -15.25
CA LEU A 22 -5.90 6.04 -16.12
C LEU A 22 -6.33 6.21 -17.57
N GLY A 23 -7.25 5.38 -18.07
CA GLY A 23 -7.69 5.46 -19.47
C GLY A 23 -8.87 4.57 -19.79
N ASP A 24 -9.43 4.78 -20.98
CA ASP A 24 -10.54 3.97 -21.50
C ASP A 24 -10.01 2.64 -22.08
N TYR A 25 -9.65 1.71 -21.21
CA TYR A 25 -9.29 0.35 -21.58
C TYR A 25 -9.70 -0.65 -20.50
N GLU A 26 -10.05 -1.84 -20.94
CA GLU A 26 -10.43 -2.90 -20.04
C GLU A 26 -9.20 -3.44 -19.29
N TYR A 27 -9.28 -3.46 -17.96
CA TYR A 27 -8.24 -4.03 -17.09
C TYR A 27 -8.83 -5.14 -16.21
N CYS A 28 -8.34 -6.36 -16.39
CA CYS A 28 -8.87 -7.54 -15.73
C CYS A 28 -7.99 -7.98 -14.55
N LEU A 29 -8.62 -8.53 -13.53
CA LEU A 29 -7.92 -9.28 -12.47
C LEU A 29 -8.00 -10.77 -12.80
N LYS A 30 -6.87 -11.45 -12.87
CA LYS A 30 -6.81 -12.89 -13.17
C LYS A 30 -6.01 -13.63 -12.12
N GLU A 31 -6.71 -14.36 -11.27
CA GLU A 31 -6.09 -15.28 -10.34
C GLU A 31 -5.58 -16.50 -11.12
N LEU A 32 -4.35 -16.88 -10.83
CA LEU A 32 -3.68 -18.04 -11.42
C LEU A 32 -3.08 -18.88 -10.32
N LYS A 33 -3.19 -20.19 -10.44
CA LYS A 33 -2.42 -21.11 -9.61
C LYS A 33 -0.98 -21.22 -10.13
N PRO A 34 -0.01 -21.60 -9.28
CA PRO A 34 1.39 -21.71 -9.72
C PRO A 34 1.61 -22.57 -10.96
N GLU A 35 0.88 -23.68 -11.10
CA GLU A 35 0.95 -24.60 -12.23
C GLU A 35 0.40 -24.03 -13.55
N GLU A 36 -0.42 -22.96 -13.49
CA GLU A 36 -1.02 -22.32 -14.66
C GLU A 36 -0.15 -21.22 -15.25
N LEU A 37 0.83 -20.70 -14.46
CA LEU A 37 1.63 -19.54 -14.82
C LEU A 37 2.41 -19.74 -16.14
N GLU A 38 3.07 -20.86 -16.27
CA GLU A 38 3.89 -21.18 -17.45
C GLU A 38 3.05 -21.22 -18.72
N GLU A 39 1.91 -21.93 -18.70
CA GLU A 39 1.01 -22.04 -19.84
C GLU A 39 0.44 -20.67 -20.23
N PHE A 40 0.04 -19.87 -19.24
CA PHE A 40 -0.48 -18.53 -19.45
C PHE A 40 0.54 -17.61 -20.16
N LEU A 41 1.79 -17.60 -19.70
CA LEU A 41 2.84 -16.77 -20.29
C LEU A 41 3.24 -17.27 -21.69
N LYS A 42 3.30 -18.57 -21.92
CA LYS A 42 3.63 -19.15 -23.23
C LYS A 42 2.58 -18.86 -24.31
N LYS A 43 1.30 -18.73 -23.96
CA LYS A 43 0.24 -18.36 -24.90
C LYS A 43 0.38 -16.95 -25.45
N ARG A 44 0.99 -16.03 -24.69
CA ARG A 44 1.22 -14.61 -25.09
C ARG A 44 -0.05 -13.90 -25.57
N GLU A 45 -1.23 -14.27 -25.05
CA GLU A 45 -2.54 -13.74 -25.42
C GLU A 45 -2.90 -12.47 -24.62
N PHE A 46 -1.92 -11.58 -24.40
CA PHE A 46 -2.08 -10.29 -23.75
C PHE A 46 -1.16 -9.26 -24.38
N ALA A 47 -1.49 -7.97 -24.23
CA ALA A 47 -0.63 -6.87 -24.66
C ALA A 47 0.26 -6.39 -23.51
N GLY A 48 -0.29 -6.31 -22.28
CA GLY A 48 0.43 -5.91 -21.08
C GLY A 48 -0.21 -6.44 -19.82
N ILE A 49 0.59 -6.88 -18.87
CA ILE A 49 0.11 -7.36 -17.57
C ILE A 49 0.98 -6.83 -16.44
N ASN A 50 0.33 -6.57 -15.31
CA ASN A 50 1.04 -6.46 -14.05
C ASN A 50 1.10 -7.83 -13.37
N VAL A 51 2.13 -8.02 -12.56
CA VAL A 51 2.42 -9.26 -11.84
C VAL A 51 2.57 -8.95 -10.36
N THR A 52 1.80 -9.66 -9.51
CA THR A 52 1.94 -9.53 -8.06
C THR A 52 2.32 -10.86 -7.40
N ILE A 53 2.30 -10.88 -6.08
CA ILE A 53 2.65 -12.05 -5.26
C ILE A 53 1.84 -13.29 -5.70
N PRO A 54 2.50 -14.45 -5.81
CA PRO A 54 3.91 -14.74 -5.55
C PRO A 54 4.80 -14.70 -6.81
N TYR A 55 4.33 -14.20 -7.95
CA TYR A 55 4.88 -14.47 -9.29
C TYR A 55 5.96 -13.51 -9.77
N LYS A 56 6.29 -12.42 -9.03
CA LYS A 56 7.26 -11.39 -9.48
C LYS A 56 8.65 -11.94 -9.85
N GLU A 57 9.08 -13.03 -9.24
CA GLU A 57 10.32 -13.74 -9.56
C GLU A 57 10.07 -14.90 -10.52
N ALA A 58 8.97 -15.61 -10.33
CA ALA A 58 8.63 -16.80 -11.10
C ALA A 58 8.37 -16.54 -12.58
N VAL A 59 8.01 -15.30 -12.98
CA VAL A 59 7.80 -14.96 -14.40
C VAL A 59 9.11 -14.81 -15.18
N ILE A 60 10.23 -14.47 -14.51
CA ILE A 60 11.50 -14.11 -15.15
C ILE A 60 11.99 -15.18 -16.16
N PRO A 61 11.97 -16.47 -15.86
CA PRO A 61 12.44 -17.51 -16.80
C PRO A 61 11.64 -17.61 -18.12
N TYR A 62 10.44 -17.04 -18.16
CA TYR A 62 9.55 -17.10 -19.33
C TYR A 62 9.62 -15.83 -20.21
N LEU A 63 10.42 -14.84 -19.81
CA LEU A 63 10.55 -13.57 -20.53
C LEU A 63 11.68 -13.64 -21.57
N ASP A 64 11.45 -13.04 -22.73
CA ASP A 64 12.47 -12.94 -23.79
C ASP A 64 13.50 -11.85 -23.45
N GLU A 65 13.09 -10.84 -22.68
CA GLU A 65 13.93 -9.74 -22.26
C GLU A 65 13.49 -9.22 -20.87
N VAL A 66 14.47 -8.81 -20.07
CA VAL A 66 14.20 -8.15 -18.76
C VAL A 66 15.01 -6.88 -18.75
N GLU A 67 14.34 -5.74 -18.50
CA GLU A 67 15.01 -4.45 -18.40
C GLU A 67 16.12 -4.46 -17.33
N PRO A 68 17.21 -3.69 -17.53
CA PRO A 68 18.37 -3.70 -16.64
C PRO A 68 18.01 -3.47 -15.16
N ALA A 69 17.11 -2.52 -14.87
CA ALA A 69 16.67 -2.23 -13.52
C ALA A 69 15.91 -3.43 -12.89
N ALA A 70 14.96 -4.02 -13.60
CA ALA A 70 14.21 -5.18 -13.13
C ALA A 70 15.12 -6.41 -12.93
N ARG A 71 16.12 -6.58 -13.79
CA ARG A 71 17.13 -7.64 -13.67
C ARG A 71 18.00 -7.45 -12.43
N ALA A 72 18.44 -6.22 -12.17
CA ALA A 72 19.25 -5.89 -10.99
C ALA A 72 18.45 -6.10 -9.68
N ILE A 73 17.13 -5.83 -9.70
CA ILE A 73 16.22 -6.06 -8.58
C ILE A 73 15.96 -7.57 -8.40
N GLY A 74 15.96 -8.34 -9.49
CA GLY A 74 15.58 -9.75 -9.49
C GLY A 74 14.07 -9.97 -9.32
N ALA A 75 13.23 -8.99 -9.71
CA ALA A 75 11.78 -9.07 -9.66
C ALA A 75 11.14 -8.25 -10.78
N VAL A 76 10.11 -8.80 -11.40
CA VAL A 76 9.32 -8.20 -12.46
C VAL A 76 7.89 -8.05 -11.99
N ASN A 77 7.32 -6.84 -12.05
CA ASN A 77 5.92 -6.59 -11.75
C ASN A 77 5.09 -6.12 -12.96
N THR A 78 5.74 -5.96 -14.12
CA THR A 78 5.09 -5.54 -15.36
C THR A 78 5.69 -6.31 -16.53
N VAL A 79 4.85 -6.91 -17.37
CA VAL A 79 5.27 -7.63 -18.59
C VAL A 79 4.49 -7.11 -19.77
N ILE A 80 5.19 -6.75 -20.84
CA ILE A 80 4.62 -6.28 -22.10
C ILE A 80 4.87 -7.32 -23.18
N CYS A 81 3.86 -7.59 -24.01
CA CYS A 81 4.00 -8.40 -25.21
C CYS A 81 4.13 -7.48 -26.44
N LYS A 82 5.34 -7.20 -26.87
CA LYS A 82 5.64 -6.33 -28.02
C LYS A 82 6.21 -7.18 -29.17
N ASN A 83 5.52 -7.20 -30.32
CA ASN A 83 5.91 -8.01 -31.49
C ASN A 83 6.12 -9.51 -31.18
N GLY A 84 5.26 -10.07 -30.33
CA GLY A 84 5.35 -11.47 -29.91
C GLY A 84 6.47 -11.76 -28.90
N ARG A 85 7.24 -10.78 -28.43
CA ARG A 85 8.26 -10.92 -27.38
C ARG A 85 7.74 -10.40 -26.04
N LEU A 86 8.07 -11.10 -24.97
CA LEU A 86 7.75 -10.72 -23.61
C LEU A 86 8.91 -9.94 -23.00
N VAL A 87 8.65 -8.68 -22.66
CA VAL A 87 9.62 -7.78 -22.02
C VAL A 87 9.17 -7.49 -20.58
N GLY A 88 10.02 -7.77 -19.62
CA GLY A 88 9.76 -7.56 -18.20
C GLY A 88 10.37 -6.27 -17.65
N SER A 89 9.59 -5.55 -16.86
CA SER A 89 9.98 -4.33 -16.16
C SER A 89 9.60 -4.36 -14.68
N ASN A 90 10.12 -3.42 -13.89
CA ASN A 90 9.74 -3.23 -12.49
C ASN A 90 9.27 -1.79 -12.25
N THR A 91 7.95 -1.58 -12.34
CA THR A 91 7.34 -0.25 -12.10
C THR A 91 7.18 0.08 -10.62
N ASP A 92 7.33 -0.89 -9.69
CA ASP A 92 7.36 -0.60 -8.25
C ASP A 92 8.56 0.28 -7.88
N PHE A 93 9.69 0.11 -8.57
CA PHE A 93 10.86 0.97 -8.42
C PHE A 93 10.52 2.44 -8.68
N TYR A 94 9.87 2.70 -9.81
CA TYR A 94 9.39 4.03 -10.16
C TYR A 94 8.39 4.57 -9.13
N GLY A 95 7.41 3.73 -8.75
CA GLY A 95 6.37 4.11 -7.78
C GLY A 95 6.95 4.50 -6.42
N MET A 96 7.89 3.72 -5.89
CA MET A 96 8.52 4.00 -4.60
C MET A 96 9.39 5.26 -4.66
N LYS A 97 10.16 5.45 -5.73
CA LYS A 97 10.97 6.65 -5.95
C LYS A 97 10.10 7.90 -6.02
N SER A 98 9.01 7.86 -6.81
CA SER A 98 8.05 8.97 -6.93
C SER A 98 7.38 9.31 -5.60
N LEU A 99 7.08 8.30 -4.75
CA LEU A 99 6.54 8.55 -3.41
C LEU A 99 7.55 9.25 -2.51
N LEU A 100 8.81 8.81 -2.48
CA LEU A 100 9.87 9.44 -1.70
C LEU A 100 10.11 10.90 -2.13
N GLU A 101 10.13 11.16 -3.44
CA GLU A 101 10.29 12.50 -4.01
C GLU A 101 9.11 13.41 -3.61
N ARG A 102 7.88 12.93 -3.73
CA ARG A 102 6.66 13.64 -3.34
C ARG A 102 6.67 14.06 -1.87
N GLU A 103 7.04 13.14 -1.00
CA GLU A 103 7.09 13.36 0.46
C GLU A 103 8.38 14.03 0.91
N LYS A 104 9.28 14.36 -0.02
CA LYS A 104 10.58 15.00 0.24
C LYS A 104 11.47 14.20 1.22
N ILE A 105 11.34 12.89 1.20
CA ILE A 105 12.17 11.98 2.00
C ILE A 105 13.43 11.64 1.19
N SER A 106 14.56 12.25 1.56
CA SER A 106 15.86 11.99 0.92
C SER A 106 16.55 10.80 1.56
N LEU A 107 17.07 9.91 0.70
CA LEU A 107 17.85 8.73 1.10
C LEU A 107 19.36 9.01 1.05
N GLU A 108 19.78 10.12 0.40
CA GLU A 108 21.18 10.44 0.17
C GLU A 108 21.96 10.58 1.48
N GLY A 109 23.05 9.83 1.61
CA GLY A 109 23.90 9.80 2.79
C GLY A 109 23.25 9.24 4.05
N ARG A 110 22.04 8.66 3.98
CA ARG A 110 21.28 8.15 5.11
C ARG A 110 21.51 6.66 5.37
N ARG A 111 21.30 6.25 6.63
CA ARG A 111 21.12 4.84 7.00
C ARG A 111 19.67 4.44 6.77
N VAL A 112 19.45 3.57 5.80
CA VAL A 112 18.13 3.10 5.38
C VAL A 112 17.92 1.67 5.85
N TYR A 113 16.93 1.44 6.72
CA TYR A 113 16.59 0.11 7.18
C TYR A 113 15.26 -0.33 6.58
N ILE A 114 15.30 -1.49 5.93
CA ILE A 114 14.16 -2.07 5.21
C ILE A 114 13.59 -3.19 6.07
N LEU A 115 12.37 -3.00 6.55
CA LEU A 115 11.67 -4.00 7.36
C LEU A 115 11.05 -5.04 6.42
N GLY A 116 11.55 -6.27 6.50
CA GLY A 116 11.16 -7.40 5.64
C GLY A 116 12.19 -7.78 4.59
N THR A 117 12.06 -9.01 4.08
CA THR A 117 12.98 -9.65 3.11
C THR A 117 12.26 -10.21 1.87
N GLY A 118 10.97 -9.90 1.67
CA GLY A 118 10.16 -10.33 0.53
C GLY A 118 10.47 -9.60 -0.79
N GLY A 119 9.71 -9.87 -1.84
CA GLY A 119 9.91 -9.29 -3.18
C GLY A 119 9.96 -7.77 -3.19
N THR A 120 9.10 -7.08 -2.45
CA THR A 120 9.10 -5.60 -2.36
C THR A 120 10.34 -5.06 -1.64
N SER A 121 10.95 -5.83 -0.72
CA SER A 121 12.21 -5.42 -0.08
C SER A 121 13.38 -5.34 -1.06
N LYS A 122 13.37 -6.16 -2.12
CA LYS A 122 14.37 -6.09 -3.19
C LYS A 122 14.26 -4.77 -3.95
N THR A 123 13.04 -4.34 -4.24
CA THR A 123 12.76 -3.03 -4.85
C THR A 123 13.21 -1.90 -3.93
N ALA A 124 12.85 -1.97 -2.63
CA ALA A 124 13.24 -0.96 -1.65
C ALA A 124 14.77 -0.86 -1.52
N PHE A 125 15.47 -1.98 -1.56
CA PHE A 125 16.94 -2.01 -1.56
C PHE A 125 17.53 -1.32 -2.80
N ALA A 126 16.98 -1.60 -3.97
CA ALA A 126 17.42 -0.97 -5.22
C ALA A 126 17.17 0.55 -5.21
N VAL A 127 15.99 0.98 -4.72
CA VAL A 127 15.64 2.41 -4.57
C VAL A 127 16.57 3.08 -3.57
N ALA A 128 16.88 2.44 -2.44
CA ALA A 128 17.79 2.99 -1.43
C ALA A 128 19.22 3.14 -1.99
N LYS A 129 19.67 2.16 -2.77
CA LYS A 129 20.98 2.22 -3.45
C LYS A 129 21.03 3.32 -4.51
N ASP A 130 20.01 3.44 -5.36
CA ASP A 130 19.89 4.50 -6.37
C ASP A 130 19.81 5.90 -5.74
N GLY A 131 19.10 6.00 -4.60
CA GLY A 131 18.97 7.23 -3.82
C GLY A 131 20.20 7.64 -3.00
N GLY A 132 21.33 6.93 -3.14
CA GLY A 132 22.60 7.30 -2.49
C GLY A 132 22.64 7.02 -0.98
N ALA A 133 21.89 6.03 -0.48
CA ALA A 133 21.98 5.61 0.91
C ALA A 133 23.42 5.17 1.25
N ARG A 134 23.97 5.65 2.39
CA ARG A 134 25.31 5.26 2.83
C ARG A 134 25.40 3.87 3.43
N GLU A 135 24.29 3.42 4.01
CA GLU A 135 24.13 2.09 4.58
C GLU A 135 22.71 1.59 4.32
N ILE A 136 22.57 0.35 3.90
CA ILE A 136 21.28 -0.29 3.68
C ILE A 136 21.27 -1.60 4.43
N CYS A 137 20.31 -1.76 5.35
CA CYS A 137 20.17 -2.95 6.16
C CYS A 137 18.75 -3.52 6.02
N LYS A 138 18.62 -4.83 5.86
CA LYS A 138 17.32 -5.50 5.89
C LYS A 138 17.07 -6.05 7.28
N VAL A 139 15.85 -5.90 7.77
CA VAL A 139 15.43 -6.39 9.08
C VAL A 139 14.49 -7.57 8.92
N SER A 140 14.81 -8.70 9.50
CA SER A 140 14.05 -9.94 9.41
C SER A 140 13.83 -10.57 10.77
N ARG A 141 12.74 -11.31 10.92
CA ARG A 141 12.51 -12.16 12.11
C ARG A 141 13.51 -13.33 12.17
N THR A 142 13.96 -13.76 11.01
CA THR A 142 14.94 -14.85 10.83
C THR A 142 15.96 -14.39 9.77
N PRO A 143 17.00 -13.64 10.16
CA PRO A 143 18.02 -13.18 9.22
C PRO A 143 18.84 -14.38 8.71
N HIS A 144 19.03 -14.46 7.41
CA HIS A 144 19.79 -15.53 6.75
C HIS A 144 20.80 -15.01 5.73
N GLY A 145 20.62 -13.76 5.28
CA GLY A 145 21.44 -13.15 4.23
C GLY A 145 22.47 -12.17 4.74
N GLU A 146 23.49 -11.91 3.94
CA GLU A 146 24.44 -10.83 4.17
C GLU A 146 23.70 -9.48 4.20
N GLY A 147 23.97 -8.65 5.20
CA GLY A 147 23.29 -7.37 5.42
C GLY A 147 21.88 -7.50 6.00
N GLU A 148 21.49 -8.66 6.49
CA GLU A 148 20.26 -8.87 7.24
C GLU A 148 20.54 -8.89 8.74
N ILE A 149 19.67 -8.24 9.51
CA ILE A 149 19.71 -8.20 10.98
C ILE A 149 18.38 -8.62 11.59
N SER A 150 18.41 -9.04 12.84
CA SER A 150 17.18 -9.29 13.59
C SER A 150 16.54 -8.00 14.11
N TYR A 151 15.28 -8.08 14.56
CA TYR A 151 14.63 -6.96 15.25
C TYR A 151 15.31 -6.62 16.59
N GLU A 152 15.86 -7.60 17.28
CA GLU A 152 16.64 -7.38 18.51
C GLU A 152 17.88 -6.55 18.22
N GLU A 153 18.61 -6.90 17.16
CA GLU A 153 19.78 -6.13 16.71
C GLU A 153 19.39 -4.72 16.23
N LEU A 154 18.25 -4.55 15.55
CA LEU A 154 17.73 -3.24 15.13
C LEU A 154 17.65 -2.29 16.32
N TYR A 155 17.06 -2.74 17.43
CA TYR A 155 16.88 -1.92 18.63
C TYR A 155 18.15 -1.79 19.50
N ALA A 156 19.08 -2.72 19.40
CA ALA A 156 20.34 -2.70 20.17
C ALA A 156 21.46 -1.88 19.51
N ARG A 157 21.35 -1.56 18.22
CA ARG A 157 22.41 -0.88 17.48
C ARG A 157 22.56 0.59 17.92
N ARG A 158 23.83 1.00 18.13
CA ARG A 158 24.21 2.42 18.34
C ARG A 158 23.93 3.27 17.11
N GLU A 159 24.11 2.70 15.93
CA GLU A 159 23.86 3.32 14.62
C GLU A 159 22.41 3.08 14.21
N ALA A 160 21.52 3.84 14.83
CA ALA A 160 20.09 3.76 14.57
C ALA A 160 19.73 4.14 13.11
N PRO A 161 18.65 3.61 12.55
CA PRO A 161 18.15 4.02 11.24
C PRO A 161 17.80 5.51 11.22
N GLU A 162 18.01 6.14 10.07
CA GLU A 162 17.52 7.49 9.77
C GLU A 162 16.29 7.42 8.87
N ILE A 163 16.16 6.34 8.09
CA ILE A 163 14.98 6.05 7.28
C ILE A 163 14.52 4.62 7.55
N LEU A 164 13.23 4.45 7.74
CA LEU A 164 12.57 3.14 7.85
C LEU A 164 11.63 2.93 6.67
N LEU A 165 11.82 1.84 5.93
CA LEU A 165 10.95 1.42 4.83
C LEU A 165 10.26 0.12 5.21
N ASN A 166 8.96 0.15 5.52
CA ASN A 166 8.21 -1.07 5.79
C ASN A 166 7.79 -1.75 4.49
N THR A 167 8.25 -2.97 4.29
CA THR A 167 7.88 -3.86 3.19
C THR A 167 7.23 -5.15 3.67
N THR A 168 6.87 -5.20 4.96
CA THR A 168 6.14 -6.33 5.58
C THR A 168 4.64 -6.13 5.49
N PRO A 169 3.84 -7.18 5.68
CA PRO A 169 2.38 -7.05 5.78
C PRO A 169 1.88 -6.65 7.19
N VAL A 170 2.76 -6.27 8.12
CA VAL A 170 2.36 -5.90 9.49
C VAL A 170 1.61 -4.56 9.45
N GLY A 171 0.37 -4.55 9.94
CA GLY A 171 -0.51 -3.39 9.86
C GLY A 171 -1.41 -3.34 8.61
N MET A 172 -1.39 -4.38 7.76
CA MET A 172 -2.21 -4.49 6.54
C MET A 172 -3.53 -5.19 6.83
N PHE A 173 -4.63 -4.68 6.24
CA PHE A 173 -5.94 -5.34 6.27
C PHE A 173 -5.85 -6.82 5.85
N PRO A 174 -6.57 -7.77 6.47
CA PRO A 174 -7.52 -7.59 7.57
C PRO A 174 -6.90 -7.59 8.97
N LYS A 175 -5.57 -7.70 9.12
CA LYS A 175 -4.85 -7.69 10.39
C LYS A 175 -4.11 -6.37 10.56
N GLU A 176 -4.89 -5.31 10.80
CA GLU A 176 -4.37 -3.93 10.84
C GLU A 176 -3.59 -3.60 12.13
N GLU A 177 -3.67 -4.45 13.13
CA GLU A 177 -3.02 -4.23 14.42
C GLU A 177 -1.51 -4.43 14.35
N GLY A 178 -0.79 -3.55 15.03
CA GLY A 178 0.66 -3.64 15.21
C GLY A 178 1.47 -2.81 14.20
N MET A 179 2.74 -2.68 14.54
CA MET A 179 3.74 -1.95 13.75
C MET A 179 4.94 -2.86 13.46
N ALA A 180 5.51 -2.71 12.27
CA ALA A 180 6.72 -3.44 11.92
C ALA A 180 7.93 -3.02 12.77
N ALA A 181 8.00 -1.76 13.17
CA ALA A 181 8.94 -1.22 14.14
C ALA A 181 8.33 -0.01 14.85
N ASP A 182 8.81 0.35 16.04
CA ASP A 182 8.34 1.53 16.77
C ASP A 182 9.19 2.77 16.42
N PRO A 183 8.64 3.78 15.68
CA PRO A 183 9.37 4.97 15.28
C PRO A 183 9.92 5.78 16.47
N GLU A 184 9.26 5.76 17.64
CA GLU A 184 9.70 6.51 18.84
C GLU A 184 11.04 6.02 19.39
N GLN A 185 11.46 4.79 19.06
CA GLN A 185 12.72 4.23 19.51
C GLN A 185 13.95 4.78 18.74
N PHE A 186 13.73 5.56 17.69
CA PHE A 186 14.79 6.04 16.81
C PHE A 186 14.87 7.57 16.78
N PRO A 187 15.66 8.19 17.67
CA PRO A 187 15.66 9.65 17.89
C PRO A 187 16.14 10.47 16.68
N ASN A 188 16.86 9.85 15.75
CA ASN A 188 17.38 10.52 14.55
C ASN A 188 16.60 10.16 13.28
N LEU A 189 15.39 9.64 13.42
CA LEU A 189 14.57 9.24 12.29
C LEU A 189 14.16 10.46 11.48
N ALA A 190 14.48 10.44 10.19
CA ALA A 190 14.25 11.53 9.24
C ALA A 190 13.14 11.21 8.23
N GLY A 191 12.69 9.95 8.15
CA GLY A 191 11.62 9.56 7.25
C GLY A 191 11.15 8.13 7.47
N VAL A 192 9.86 7.92 7.21
CA VAL A 192 9.19 6.61 7.25
C VAL A 192 8.36 6.43 6.00
N LEU A 193 8.51 5.28 5.36
CA LEU A 193 7.65 4.87 4.25
C LEU A 193 7.06 3.50 4.54
N ASP A 194 5.75 3.36 4.35
CA ASP A 194 5.06 2.09 4.42
C ASP A 194 4.50 1.74 3.03
N VAL A 195 4.78 0.55 2.53
CA VAL A 195 4.21 0.10 1.23
C VAL A 195 2.75 -0.30 1.34
N ILE A 196 2.21 -0.38 2.54
CA ILE A 196 0.81 -0.70 2.80
C ILE A 196 -0.06 0.49 2.38
N TYR A 197 -1.13 0.20 1.63
CA TYR A 197 -2.12 1.17 1.17
C TYR A 197 -3.54 0.89 1.69
N HIS A 198 -3.73 -0.24 2.34
CA HIS A 198 -4.99 -0.59 3.02
C HIS A 198 -4.67 -1.20 4.39
N PRO A 199 -4.93 -0.47 5.49
CA PRO A 199 -5.54 0.86 5.58
C PRO A 199 -4.69 1.97 4.94
N LEU A 200 -5.30 3.12 4.67
CA LEU A 200 -4.59 4.30 4.10
C LEU A 200 -3.49 4.82 5.01
N ARG A 201 -3.65 4.64 6.31
CA ARG A 201 -2.71 5.03 7.37
C ARG A 201 -2.56 3.89 8.35
N THR A 202 -1.41 3.25 8.33
CA THR A 202 -1.05 2.25 9.34
C THR A 202 -0.66 2.92 10.66
N ASP A 203 -0.71 2.19 11.77
CA ASP A 203 -0.21 2.67 13.06
C ASP A 203 1.23 3.16 12.97
N PHE A 204 2.04 2.51 12.13
CA PHE A 204 3.42 2.86 11.86
C PHE A 204 3.56 4.28 11.27
N VAL A 205 2.76 4.60 10.26
CA VAL A 205 2.73 5.94 9.63
C VAL A 205 2.17 6.98 10.60
N CYS A 206 1.04 6.67 11.27
CA CYS A 206 0.41 7.57 12.22
C CYS A 206 1.36 7.94 13.38
N LYS A 207 2.07 6.95 13.91
CA LYS A 207 3.01 7.17 15.01
C LYS A 207 4.20 8.03 14.59
N ALA A 208 4.78 7.78 13.41
CA ALA A 208 5.86 8.59 12.89
C ALA A 208 5.42 10.05 12.68
N GLN A 209 4.24 10.28 12.09
CA GLN A 209 3.67 11.61 11.92
C GLN A 209 3.43 12.33 13.25
N LYS A 210 2.95 11.60 14.27
CA LYS A 210 2.70 12.16 15.62
C LYS A 210 3.97 12.70 16.30
N ILE A 211 5.12 12.09 16.04
CA ILE A 211 6.42 12.57 16.56
C ILE A 211 7.12 13.56 15.61
N GLY A 212 6.43 14.02 14.56
CA GLY A 212 6.93 15.03 13.63
C GLY A 212 7.87 14.50 12.55
N VAL A 213 7.95 13.18 12.35
CA VAL A 213 8.75 12.55 11.29
C VAL A 213 7.93 12.49 10.01
N PRO A 214 8.45 12.95 8.85
CA PRO A 214 7.82 12.76 7.55
C PRO A 214 7.50 11.28 7.31
N ALA A 215 6.24 10.96 7.04
CA ALA A 215 5.82 9.58 6.87
C ALA A 215 4.65 9.44 5.90
N ALA A 216 4.68 8.43 5.05
CA ALA A 216 3.66 8.14 4.06
C ALA A 216 3.34 6.66 3.92
N GLY A 217 2.07 6.36 3.61
CA GLY A 217 1.59 5.05 3.19
C GLY A 217 1.70 4.83 1.68
N GLY A 218 1.49 3.59 1.26
CA GLY A 218 1.80 3.10 -0.10
C GLY A 218 0.83 3.52 -1.21
N LEU A 219 -0.26 4.24 -0.94
CA LEU A 219 -1.27 4.52 -1.97
C LEU A 219 -0.70 5.30 -3.17
N TYR A 220 0.13 6.32 -2.91
CA TYR A 220 0.74 7.08 -4.02
C TYR A 220 1.69 6.19 -4.85
N MET A 221 2.50 5.36 -4.18
CA MET A 221 3.34 4.37 -4.85
C MET A 221 2.53 3.43 -5.75
N LEU A 222 1.37 2.96 -5.26
CA LEU A 222 0.47 2.08 -5.99
C LEU A 222 -0.08 2.76 -7.26
N VAL A 223 -0.47 4.03 -7.18
CA VAL A 223 -0.95 4.80 -8.34
C VAL A 223 0.19 5.10 -9.31
N ALA A 224 1.34 5.54 -8.83
CA ALA A 224 2.47 5.90 -9.68
C ALA A 224 3.03 4.68 -10.45
N GLN A 225 3.13 3.50 -9.81
CA GLN A 225 3.55 2.28 -10.51
C GLN A 225 2.53 1.83 -11.57
N ALA A 226 1.22 2.06 -11.33
CA ALA A 226 0.18 1.74 -12.31
C ALA A 226 0.21 2.71 -13.51
N ALA A 227 0.45 4.00 -13.25
CA ALA A 227 0.65 4.99 -14.32
C ALA A 227 1.89 4.65 -15.17
N LYS A 228 2.98 4.22 -14.53
CA LYS A 228 4.19 3.75 -15.23
C LYS A 228 3.95 2.47 -16.03
N ALA A 229 3.15 1.54 -15.50
CA ALA A 229 2.76 0.34 -16.24
C ALA A 229 1.90 0.69 -17.47
N ALA A 230 0.93 1.62 -17.33
CA ALA A 230 0.12 2.09 -18.45
C ALA A 230 0.97 2.82 -19.52
N GLU A 231 1.93 3.67 -19.12
CA GLU A 231 2.89 4.25 -20.05
C GLU A 231 3.59 3.16 -20.88
N LEU A 232 4.08 2.11 -20.23
CA LEU A 232 4.73 1.00 -20.91
C LEU A 232 3.76 0.21 -21.82
N PHE A 233 2.50 0.01 -21.40
CA PHE A 233 1.50 -0.71 -22.18
C PHE A 233 1.15 -0.01 -23.49
N PHE A 234 1.12 1.33 -23.48
CA PHE A 234 0.65 2.15 -24.61
C PHE A 234 1.77 2.93 -25.29
N ASP A 235 2.98 2.90 -24.78
CA ASP A 235 4.13 3.70 -25.25
C ASP A 235 3.78 5.22 -25.21
N ASP A 236 3.09 5.65 -24.15
CA ASP A 236 2.54 7.01 -24.00
C ASP A 236 2.88 7.62 -22.63
N PRO A 237 3.81 8.59 -22.56
CA PRO A 237 4.23 9.22 -21.32
C PRO A 237 3.14 10.07 -20.64
N SER A 238 2.07 10.44 -21.34
CA SER A 238 0.96 11.23 -20.77
C SER A 238 0.26 10.55 -19.59
N PHE A 239 0.40 9.23 -19.47
CA PHE A 239 -0.15 8.50 -18.33
C PHE A 239 0.50 8.93 -17.01
N LEU A 240 1.78 9.31 -17.00
CA LEU A 240 2.47 9.74 -15.79
C LEU A 240 1.93 11.07 -15.25
N GLU A 241 1.49 11.97 -16.11
CA GLU A 241 0.91 13.27 -15.73
C GLU A 241 -0.40 13.11 -14.97
N LYS A 242 -1.10 11.99 -15.11
CA LYS A 242 -2.36 11.69 -14.45
C LYS A 242 -2.19 11.24 -12.99
N THR A 243 -0.96 10.89 -12.57
CA THR A 243 -0.69 10.26 -11.26
C THR A 243 -1.27 11.03 -10.08
N GLU A 244 -0.98 12.32 -9.96
CA GLU A 244 -1.44 13.12 -8.82
C GLU A 244 -2.98 13.27 -8.79
N ARG A 245 -3.60 13.46 -9.95
CA ARG A 245 -5.07 13.54 -10.05
C ARG A 245 -5.73 12.24 -9.61
N ILE A 246 -5.22 11.10 -10.11
CA ILE A 246 -5.79 9.78 -9.79
C ILE A 246 -5.57 9.44 -8.32
N TYR A 247 -4.37 9.72 -7.80
CA TYR A 247 -4.11 9.55 -6.37
C TYR A 247 -5.14 10.28 -5.51
N ARG A 248 -5.41 11.56 -5.80
CA ARG A 248 -6.43 12.34 -5.07
C ARG A 248 -7.82 11.73 -5.21
N THR A 249 -8.22 11.34 -6.42
CA THR A 249 -9.51 10.71 -6.65
C THR A 249 -9.67 9.41 -5.86
N VAL A 250 -8.66 8.54 -5.85
CA VAL A 250 -8.70 7.28 -5.09
C VAL A 250 -8.68 7.57 -3.59
N LEU A 251 -7.85 8.50 -3.13
CA LEU A 251 -7.78 8.91 -1.73
C LEU A 251 -9.14 9.39 -1.23
N GLU A 252 -9.75 10.34 -1.95
CA GLU A 252 -11.08 10.88 -1.63
C GLU A 252 -12.15 9.78 -1.56
N ARG A 253 -12.10 8.77 -2.44
CA ARG A 253 -13.05 7.64 -2.42
C ARG A 253 -12.87 6.70 -1.24
N LYS A 254 -11.65 6.59 -0.71
CA LYS A 254 -11.30 5.66 0.36
C LYS A 254 -11.25 6.31 1.74
N GLU A 255 -11.22 7.65 1.83
CA GLU A 255 -11.29 8.36 3.12
C GLU A 255 -12.72 8.39 3.64
N ASN A 256 -12.89 8.16 4.94
CA ASN A 256 -14.15 8.36 5.63
C ASN A 256 -14.31 9.83 6.06
N LEU A 257 -15.51 10.38 5.94
CA LEU A 257 -15.89 11.67 6.48
C LEU A 257 -16.52 11.49 7.86
N VAL A 258 -15.80 11.85 8.91
CA VAL A 258 -16.28 11.70 10.29
C VAL A 258 -16.78 13.03 10.80
N LEU A 259 -18.07 13.09 11.19
CA LEU A 259 -18.69 14.26 11.79
C LEU A 259 -18.62 14.16 13.31
N VAL A 260 -17.89 15.07 13.93
CA VAL A 260 -17.74 15.18 15.38
C VAL A 260 -18.40 16.47 15.88
N GLY A 261 -19.08 16.40 17.02
CA GLY A 261 -19.70 17.58 17.62
C GLY A 261 -20.67 17.22 18.76
N MET A 262 -21.14 18.22 19.46
CA MET A 262 -22.06 18.07 20.60
C MET A 262 -23.39 17.44 20.18
N PRO A 263 -24.11 16.79 21.11
CA PRO A 263 -25.49 16.34 20.86
C PRO A 263 -26.36 17.48 20.29
N ALA A 264 -27.26 17.14 19.39
CA ALA A 264 -28.21 18.05 18.73
C ALA A 264 -27.59 19.21 17.89
N CYS A 265 -26.28 19.21 17.59
CA CYS A 265 -25.65 20.23 16.72
C CYS A 265 -25.87 20.00 15.20
N GLY A 266 -26.75 19.08 14.81
CA GLY A 266 -27.10 18.84 13.40
C GLY A 266 -26.23 17.86 12.64
N LYS A 267 -25.37 17.06 13.30
CA LYS A 267 -24.50 16.05 12.65
C LYS A 267 -25.25 15.12 11.68
N THR A 268 -26.35 14.54 12.15
CA THR A 268 -27.16 13.62 11.34
C THR A 268 -27.74 14.29 10.08
N THR A 269 -28.18 15.55 10.20
CA THR A 269 -28.69 16.34 9.05
C THR A 269 -27.57 16.61 8.04
N VAL A 270 -26.43 17.10 8.52
CA VAL A 270 -25.26 17.36 7.66
C VAL A 270 -24.74 16.07 7.04
N GLY A 271 -24.66 14.98 7.80
CA GLY A 271 -24.23 13.67 7.31
C GLY A 271 -25.09 13.14 6.18
N ARG A 272 -26.41 13.26 6.26
CA ARG A 272 -27.32 12.88 5.17
C ARG A 272 -27.14 13.73 3.91
N LEU A 273 -27.00 15.04 4.07
CA LEU A 273 -26.74 15.96 2.94
C LEU A 273 -25.38 15.65 2.28
N LEU A 274 -24.35 15.34 3.06
CA LEU A 274 -23.07 14.92 2.52
C LEU A 274 -23.16 13.58 1.78
N SER A 275 -23.89 12.62 2.33
CA SER A 275 -24.17 11.33 1.68
C SER A 275 -24.83 11.53 0.31
N GLU A 276 -25.88 12.35 0.23
CA GLU A 276 -26.55 12.69 -1.02
C GLU A 276 -25.61 13.40 -2.02
N ALA A 277 -24.80 14.35 -1.55
CA ALA A 277 -23.90 15.13 -2.39
C ALA A 277 -22.68 14.32 -2.90
N THR A 278 -22.19 13.35 -2.12
CA THR A 278 -20.96 12.60 -2.44
C THR A 278 -21.22 11.17 -2.92
N GLY A 279 -22.45 10.67 -2.80
CA GLY A 279 -22.82 9.27 -3.08
C GLY A 279 -22.23 8.27 -2.07
N ARG A 280 -21.70 8.73 -0.93
CA ARG A 280 -21.16 7.87 0.14
C ARG A 280 -22.28 7.36 1.03
N GLU A 281 -22.10 6.17 1.59
CA GLU A 281 -22.99 5.64 2.59
C GLU A 281 -22.95 6.49 3.87
N PHE A 282 -24.12 6.72 4.47
CA PHE A 282 -24.23 7.43 5.75
C PHE A 282 -24.44 6.43 6.89
N ALA A 283 -23.52 6.39 7.82
CA ALA A 283 -23.62 5.63 9.05
C ALA A 283 -23.74 6.57 10.26
N ASP A 284 -24.70 6.30 11.13
CA ASP A 284 -24.89 7.00 12.41
C ASP A 284 -24.53 6.02 13.54
N SER A 285 -23.50 6.32 14.32
CA SER A 285 -22.98 5.42 15.36
C SER A 285 -24.01 5.09 16.43
N ASP A 286 -24.81 6.09 16.82
CA ASP A 286 -25.85 5.90 17.85
C ASP A 286 -26.93 4.94 17.36
N ARG A 287 -27.40 5.16 16.13
CA ARG A 287 -28.37 4.27 15.49
C ARG A 287 -27.83 2.86 15.30
N SER A 288 -26.59 2.71 14.82
CA SER A 288 -25.94 1.42 14.65
C SER A 288 -25.79 0.68 15.99
N PHE A 289 -25.55 1.42 17.08
CA PHE A 289 -25.51 0.88 18.42
C PHE A 289 -26.88 0.33 18.85
N GLU A 290 -27.96 1.14 18.74
CA GLU A 290 -29.31 0.75 19.15
C GLU A 290 -29.83 -0.44 18.34
N GLU A 291 -29.59 -0.46 17.02
CA GLU A 291 -29.98 -1.58 16.15
C GLU A 291 -29.26 -2.89 16.53
N ARG A 292 -27.99 -2.85 16.92
CA ARG A 292 -27.23 -4.05 17.32
C ARG A 292 -27.56 -4.56 18.71
N GLN A 293 -27.85 -3.66 19.63
CA GLN A 293 -28.14 -4.00 21.00
C GLN A 293 -29.65 -4.29 21.23
N ASP A 294 -30.49 -4.02 20.20
CA ASP A 294 -31.97 -4.12 20.26
C ASP A 294 -32.54 -3.37 21.49
N ARG A 295 -31.92 -2.22 21.84
CA ARG A 295 -32.32 -1.36 22.97
C ARG A 295 -31.75 0.04 22.84
N HIS A 296 -32.41 1.02 23.48
CA HIS A 296 -31.93 2.40 23.49
C HIS A 296 -30.66 2.57 24.30
N ILE A 297 -29.79 3.49 23.84
CA ILE A 297 -28.54 3.84 24.52
C ILE A 297 -28.76 4.21 25.98
N ALA A 298 -29.83 4.97 26.27
CA ALA A 298 -30.17 5.35 27.64
C ALA A 298 -30.42 4.18 28.57
N ASP A 299 -31.04 3.12 28.07
CA ASP A 299 -31.32 1.89 28.83
C ASP A 299 -30.03 1.08 29.02
N PHE A 300 -29.18 1.03 28.00
CA PHE A 300 -27.88 0.39 28.11
C PHE A 300 -27.00 1.06 29.17
N PHE A 301 -26.92 2.38 29.18
CA PHE A 301 -26.19 3.13 30.21
C PHE A 301 -26.70 2.83 31.62
N ARG A 302 -28.02 2.70 31.79
CA ARG A 302 -28.65 2.44 33.10
C ARG A 302 -28.30 1.05 33.63
N THR A 303 -28.21 0.06 32.74
CA THR A 303 -28.01 -1.35 33.14
C THR A 303 -26.55 -1.77 33.17
N GLU A 304 -25.75 -1.36 32.18
CA GLU A 304 -24.35 -1.80 31.96
C GLU A 304 -23.31 -0.76 32.35
N GLY A 305 -23.70 0.52 32.41
CA GLY A 305 -22.82 1.63 32.75
C GLY A 305 -21.99 2.18 31.59
N GLU A 306 -21.31 3.29 31.84
CA GLU A 306 -20.57 4.04 30.80
C GLU A 306 -19.38 3.24 30.21
N SER A 307 -18.66 2.51 31.05
CA SER A 307 -17.47 1.75 30.59
C SER A 307 -17.84 0.68 29.55
N ALA A 308 -18.93 -0.06 29.80
CA ALA A 308 -19.43 -1.05 28.88
C ALA A 308 -19.92 -0.43 27.56
N PHE A 309 -20.61 0.72 27.66
CA PHE A 309 -21.04 1.48 26.49
C PHE A 309 -19.83 1.88 25.61
N ARG A 310 -18.78 2.47 26.20
CA ARG A 310 -17.60 2.90 25.44
C ARG A 310 -16.85 1.76 24.77
N GLN A 311 -16.82 0.59 25.39
CA GLN A 311 -16.23 -0.61 24.79
C GLN A 311 -17.04 -1.07 23.57
N GLU A 312 -18.37 -1.12 23.70
CA GLU A 312 -19.23 -1.54 22.62
C GLU A 312 -19.29 -0.51 21.48
N GLU A 313 -19.37 0.79 21.80
CA GLU A 313 -19.25 1.88 20.83
C GLU A 313 -17.97 1.77 20.01
N SER A 314 -16.83 1.55 20.69
CA SER A 314 -15.53 1.37 20.02
C SER A 314 -15.50 0.14 19.11
N ARG A 315 -16.18 -0.95 19.49
CA ARG A 315 -16.30 -2.14 18.65
C ARG A 315 -17.13 -1.86 17.40
N ILE A 316 -18.26 -1.18 17.57
CA ILE A 316 -19.16 -0.83 16.46
C ILE A 316 -18.47 0.12 15.48
N LEU A 317 -17.75 1.14 15.98
CA LEU A 317 -17.01 2.09 15.14
C LEU A 317 -15.88 1.44 14.30
N LYS A 318 -15.33 0.31 14.76
CA LYS A 318 -14.33 -0.44 13.98
C LYS A 318 -14.95 -1.26 12.84
N GLU A 319 -16.24 -1.52 12.91
CA GLU A 319 -16.96 -2.32 11.92
C GLU A 319 -17.75 -1.46 10.91
N LEU A 320 -17.94 -0.15 11.19
CA LEU A 320 -18.47 0.87 10.28
C LEU A 320 -17.41 1.38 9.32
#